data_9ff3229c966c98fceed1ce022e518509
#
_entry.id   9ff3229c966c98fceed1ce022e518509
#
_cell.length_a   1.000
_cell.length_b   1.000
_cell.length_c   1.000
_cell.angle_alpha   90.00
_cell.angle_beta   90.00
_cell.angle_gamma   90.00
#
_symmetry.space_group_name_H-M   'P 1'
#
loop_
_entity.id
_entity.type
_entity.pdbx_description
1 polymer ?
#
loop_
_entity_poly.entity_id
_entity_poly.type
_entity_poly.pdbx_seq_one_letter_code
_entity_poly.pdbx_strand_id
1 'polypeptide(L)'
;MNKKRFREREKRYKDLTVREFTKAADVYESDHAGIYEMCKEDYPFIAGELAKEAYTDLLDCGCGTGPMISLLYEEDPGKHYTGLDITPRMIEVAKAKNLAGVSWVVGDCEELPFEDNKFDAVICSNSFHHYPNPQKFFDSVQRVLRPGGRLILQDYTAPGPILWLMNHTEMPLANLIGHGDVGAYSLDEVRGFCRKSNLRVEKLERGKKFRLHLVARKKQEKEEA
;
A
#
# COMPACT_ATOMS: atom_id res chain seq x y z
N MET A 1 8.97 -24.89 -4.82
CA MET A 1 10.03 -23.89 -5.14
C MET A 1 11.00 -23.82 -3.97
N ASN A 2 12.35 -23.86 -4.20
CA ASN A 2 13.36 -23.84 -3.13
C ASN A 2 13.34 -22.45 -2.44
N LYS A 3 13.41 -22.40 -1.08
CA LYS A 3 13.43 -21.17 -0.27
C LYS A 3 14.48 -20.14 -0.75
N LYS A 4 15.63 -20.58 -1.26
CA LYS A 4 16.68 -19.70 -1.80
C LYS A 4 16.18 -18.96 -3.06
N ARG A 5 15.60 -19.68 -4.03
CA ARG A 5 15.06 -19.10 -5.26
C ARG A 5 13.89 -18.11 -4.98
N PHE A 6 13.09 -18.42 -3.95
CA PHE A 6 12.00 -17.54 -3.55
C PHE A 6 12.54 -16.19 -3.03
N ARG A 7 13.52 -16.22 -2.10
CA ARG A 7 14.17 -15.00 -1.57
C ARG A 7 14.90 -14.20 -2.64
N GLU A 8 15.56 -14.85 -3.58
CA GLU A 8 16.22 -14.19 -4.71
C GLU A 8 15.21 -13.47 -5.61
N ARG A 9 14.04 -14.08 -5.83
CA ARG A 9 12.92 -13.45 -6.57
C ARG A 9 12.35 -12.26 -5.82
N GLU A 10 12.06 -12.39 -4.52
CA GLU A 10 11.59 -11.27 -3.68
C GLU A 10 12.53 -10.08 -3.78
N LYS A 11 13.83 -10.32 -3.55
CA LYS A 11 14.87 -9.29 -3.63
C LYS A 11 14.88 -8.61 -4.99
N ARG A 12 14.85 -9.39 -6.08
CA ARG A 12 14.87 -8.85 -7.45
C ARG A 12 13.74 -7.87 -7.70
N TYR A 13 12.51 -8.20 -7.30
CA TYR A 13 11.36 -7.30 -7.48
C TYR A 13 11.52 -6.02 -6.66
N LYS A 14 11.91 -6.12 -5.39
CA LYS A 14 12.17 -4.95 -4.54
C LYS A 14 13.27 -4.06 -5.12
N ASP A 15 14.36 -4.65 -5.65
CA ASP A 15 15.43 -3.90 -6.32
C ASP A 15 14.93 -3.19 -7.60
N LEU A 16 14.02 -3.80 -8.37
CA LEU A 16 13.39 -3.17 -9.54
C LEU A 16 12.52 -1.99 -9.12
N THR A 17 11.62 -2.18 -8.16
CA THR A 17 10.75 -1.13 -7.59
C THR A 17 11.59 0.06 -7.11
N VAL A 18 12.63 -0.17 -6.31
CA VAL A 18 13.52 0.91 -5.83
C VAL A 18 14.18 1.65 -6.98
N ARG A 19 14.64 0.95 -8.02
CA ARG A 19 15.27 1.60 -9.20
C ARG A 19 14.29 2.42 -10.01
N GLU A 20 13.09 1.92 -10.25
CA GLU A 20 12.01 2.59 -10.97
C GLU A 20 11.64 3.90 -10.26
N PHE A 21 11.28 3.80 -9.00
CA PHE A 21 10.80 4.94 -8.21
C PHE A 21 11.91 5.91 -7.80
N THR A 22 13.16 5.48 -7.73
CA THR A 22 14.30 6.42 -7.60
C THR A 22 14.40 7.36 -8.79
N LYS A 23 14.16 6.87 -10.02
CA LYS A 23 14.18 7.69 -11.24
C LYS A 23 12.96 8.63 -11.33
N ALA A 24 11.81 8.17 -10.85
CA ALA A 24 10.56 8.93 -10.91
C ALA A 24 10.44 9.98 -9.81
N ALA A 25 11.14 9.84 -8.68
CA ALA A 25 10.87 10.58 -7.45
C ALA A 25 10.83 12.12 -7.63
N ASP A 26 11.78 12.68 -8.37
CA ASP A 26 11.90 14.16 -8.53
C ASP A 26 10.79 14.76 -9.40
N VAL A 27 10.14 13.95 -10.23
CA VAL A 27 9.09 14.38 -11.17
C VAL A 27 7.76 13.70 -10.88
N TYR A 28 7.66 12.92 -9.80
CA TYR A 28 6.53 12.05 -9.51
C TYR A 28 5.19 12.78 -9.45
N GLU A 29 5.16 13.94 -8.79
CA GLU A 29 3.97 14.78 -8.64
C GLU A 29 3.84 15.84 -9.76
N SER A 30 4.73 15.83 -10.78
CA SER A 30 4.62 16.71 -11.93
C SER A 30 3.71 16.09 -13.00
N ASP A 31 3.10 16.95 -13.84
CA ASP A 31 2.24 16.53 -14.97
C ASP A 31 2.97 15.65 -16.00
N HIS A 32 4.29 15.52 -15.89
CA HIS A 32 5.13 14.80 -16.85
C HIS A 32 5.24 13.29 -16.55
N ALA A 33 4.97 12.85 -15.33
CA ALA A 33 5.16 11.44 -14.95
C ALA A 33 3.95 10.53 -15.29
N GLY A 34 2.75 11.08 -15.41
CA GLY A 34 1.52 10.34 -15.70
C GLY A 34 1.05 9.38 -14.59
N ILE A 35 1.99 8.85 -13.80
CA ILE A 35 1.71 7.88 -12.70
C ILE A 35 0.91 8.55 -11.59
N TYR A 36 1.30 9.75 -11.18
CA TYR A 36 0.63 10.50 -10.12
C TYR A 36 -0.84 10.81 -10.47
N GLU A 37 -1.10 11.22 -11.72
CA GLU A 37 -2.46 11.51 -12.20
C GLU A 37 -3.39 10.29 -12.10
N MET A 38 -2.87 9.09 -12.34
CA MET A 38 -3.63 7.86 -12.15
C MET A 38 -3.86 7.56 -10.65
N CYS A 39 -2.86 7.80 -9.81
CA CYS A 39 -2.92 7.52 -8.37
C CYS A 39 -3.87 8.46 -7.65
N LYS A 40 -3.87 9.76 -8.00
CA LYS A 40 -4.70 10.76 -7.33
C LYS A 40 -6.21 10.54 -7.53
N GLU A 41 -6.62 9.86 -8.61
CA GLU A 41 -8.03 9.47 -8.80
C GLU A 41 -8.56 8.56 -7.68
N ASP A 42 -7.67 7.91 -6.96
CA ASP A 42 -7.99 6.96 -5.89
C ASP A 42 -8.11 7.61 -4.51
N TYR A 43 -7.55 8.80 -4.33
CA TYR A 43 -7.52 9.50 -3.03
C TYR A 43 -8.91 9.78 -2.45
N PRO A 44 -9.93 10.18 -3.25
CA PRO A 44 -11.29 10.39 -2.71
C PRO A 44 -11.89 9.14 -2.07
N PHE A 45 -11.57 7.94 -2.57
CA PHE A 45 -12.03 6.70 -1.94
C PHE A 45 -11.38 6.51 -0.56
N ILE A 46 -10.06 6.68 -0.47
CA ILE A 46 -9.32 6.50 0.79
C ILE A 46 -9.73 7.55 1.80
N ALA A 47 -9.78 8.85 1.42
CA ALA A 47 -10.22 9.93 2.28
C ALA A 47 -11.67 9.73 2.76
N GLY A 48 -12.57 9.31 1.85
CA GLY A 48 -13.97 9.03 2.18
C GLY A 48 -14.15 7.85 3.14
N GLU A 49 -13.31 6.80 3.03
CA GLU A 49 -13.34 5.70 4.01
C GLU A 49 -12.72 6.11 5.34
N LEU A 50 -11.64 6.92 5.35
CA LEU A 50 -11.03 7.45 6.57
C LEU A 50 -12.02 8.34 7.34
N ALA A 51 -12.77 9.20 6.65
CA ALA A 51 -13.71 10.14 7.24
C ALA A 51 -14.90 9.48 7.97
N LYS A 52 -15.16 8.19 7.75
CA LYS A 52 -16.28 7.46 8.40
C LYS A 52 -16.07 7.23 9.89
N GLU A 53 -14.83 7.20 10.35
CA GLU A 53 -14.49 6.94 11.75
C GLU A 53 -13.25 7.73 12.17
N ALA A 54 -13.24 8.17 13.42
CA ALA A 54 -12.12 8.89 13.98
C ALA A 54 -10.83 8.03 14.00
N TYR A 55 -9.70 8.67 13.74
CA TYR A 55 -8.36 8.11 13.88
C TYR A 55 -7.41 9.21 14.34
N THR A 56 -6.35 8.85 15.02
CA THR A 56 -5.28 9.74 15.45
C THR A 56 -3.95 9.37 14.80
N ASP A 57 -3.60 8.09 14.83
CA ASP A 57 -2.34 7.58 14.28
C ASP A 57 -2.59 6.85 12.95
N LEU A 58 -2.06 7.39 11.86
CA LEU A 58 -2.20 6.84 10.51
C LEU A 58 -0.84 6.43 9.93
N LEU A 59 -0.79 5.25 9.30
CA LEU A 59 0.32 4.80 8.48
C LEU A 59 -0.09 4.73 7.01
N ASP A 60 0.73 5.32 6.13
CA ASP A 60 0.64 5.18 4.66
C ASP A 60 1.75 4.24 4.19
N CYS A 61 1.36 3.05 3.70
CA CYS A 61 2.24 2.01 3.20
C CYS A 61 2.49 2.16 1.69
N GLY A 62 3.75 2.42 1.32
CA GLY A 62 4.12 2.77 -0.05
C GLY A 62 3.72 4.21 -0.35
N CYS A 63 4.03 5.13 0.55
CA CYS A 63 3.58 6.52 0.51
C CYS A 63 4.19 7.34 -0.64
N GLY A 64 5.21 6.83 -1.34
CA GLY A 64 5.94 7.57 -2.36
C GLY A 64 6.49 8.89 -1.82
N THR A 65 6.25 9.97 -2.56
CA THR A 65 6.60 11.35 -2.16
C THR A 65 5.61 11.96 -1.14
N GLY A 66 4.65 11.17 -0.63
CA GLY A 66 3.69 11.55 0.40
C GLY A 66 2.52 12.43 -0.02
N PRO A 67 2.00 12.33 -1.26
CA PRO A 67 0.90 13.20 -1.70
C PRO A 67 -0.41 12.95 -0.94
N MET A 68 -0.72 11.70 -0.59
CA MET A 68 -1.91 11.38 0.19
C MET A 68 -1.81 11.93 1.61
N ILE A 69 -0.64 11.80 2.26
CA ILE A 69 -0.41 12.41 3.57
C ILE A 69 -0.50 13.93 3.49
N SER A 70 0.03 14.56 2.43
CA SER A 70 -0.08 16.02 2.25
C SER A 70 -1.54 16.47 2.23
N LEU A 71 -2.40 15.78 1.47
CA LEU A 71 -3.83 16.07 1.39
C LEU A 71 -4.52 15.92 2.74
N LEU A 72 -4.25 14.85 3.47
CA LEU A 72 -4.85 14.61 4.79
C LEU A 72 -4.33 15.59 5.86
N TYR A 73 -3.07 16.01 5.75
CA TYR A 73 -2.44 16.98 6.65
C TYR A 73 -3.03 18.39 6.46
N GLU A 74 -3.35 18.79 5.22
CA GLU A 74 -4.04 20.05 4.94
C GLU A 74 -5.43 20.09 5.58
N GLU A 75 -6.14 18.94 5.65
CA GLU A 75 -7.45 18.84 6.30
C GLU A 75 -7.35 18.83 7.83
N ASP A 76 -6.39 18.13 8.40
CA ASP A 76 -6.21 18.01 9.86
C ASP A 76 -4.73 17.82 10.25
N PRO A 77 -3.99 18.92 10.46
CA PRO A 77 -2.58 18.86 10.87
C PRO A 77 -2.37 18.40 12.33
N GLY A 78 -3.43 18.20 13.09
CA GLY A 78 -3.37 17.74 14.48
C GLY A 78 -3.21 16.22 14.64
N LYS A 79 -3.32 15.46 13.57
CA LYS A 79 -3.14 14.01 13.59
C LYS A 79 -1.68 13.60 13.42
N HIS A 80 -1.38 12.37 13.79
CA HIS A 80 -0.05 11.78 13.62
C HIS A 80 -0.01 10.97 12.32
N TYR A 81 0.73 11.46 11.35
CA TYR A 81 0.93 10.78 10.08
C TYR A 81 2.31 10.14 10.01
N THR A 82 2.36 8.91 9.52
CA THR A 82 3.61 8.21 9.21
C THR A 82 3.55 7.72 7.77
N GLY A 83 4.51 8.13 6.96
CA GLY A 83 4.70 7.61 5.60
C GLY A 83 5.85 6.63 5.56
N LEU A 84 5.65 5.46 4.95
CA LEU A 84 6.70 4.47 4.74
C LEU A 84 6.78 4.10 3.26
N ASP A 85 7.99 4.13 2.72
CA ASP A 85 8.30 3.68 1.36
C ASP A 85 9.64 2.94 1.34
N ILE A 86 9.76 1.94 0.46
CA ILE A 86 11.01 1.17 0.29
C ILE A 86 12.09 1.99 -0.42
N THR A 87 11.72 3.05 -1.15
CA THR A 87 12.60 3.86 -1.98
C THR A 87 13.13 5.06 -1.21
N PRO A 88 14.44 5.12 -0.86
CA PRO A 88 14.99 6.24 -0.10
C PRO A 88 14.74 7.60 -0.75
N ARG A 89 14.85 7.70 -2.10
CA ARG A 89 14.65 8.94 -2.81
C ARG A 89 13.22 9.48 -2.70
N MET A 90 12.20 8.60 -2.71
CA MET A 90 10.81 8.99 -2.44
C MET A 90 10.68 9.65 -1.06
N ILE A 91 11.27 9.06 -0.04
CA ILE A 91 11.25 9.58 1.33
C ILE A 91 12.03 10.90 1.47
N GLU A 92 13.12 11.08 0.72
CA GLU A 92 13.84 12.37 0.68
C GLU A 92 12.96 13.49 0.12
N VAL A 93 12.25 13.23 -0.98
CA VAL A 93 11.30 14.20 -1.58
C VAL A 93 10.13 14.47 -0.62
N ALA A 94 9.58 13.43 0.02
CA ALA A 94 8.51 13.59 1.01
C ALA A 94 8.95 14.47 2.19
N LYS A 95 10.14 14.27 2.72
CA LYS A 95 10.73 15.09 3.82
C LYS A 95 10.90 16.56 3.41
N ALA A 96 11.22 16.84 2.15
CA ALA A 96 11.39 18.21 1.65
C ALA A 96 10.09 19.04 1.68
N LYS A 97 8.92 18.41 1.83
CA LYS A 97 7.63 19.09 2.04
C LYS A 97 7.51 19.78 3.41
N ASN A 98 8.39 19.42 4.36
CA ASN A 98 8.47 20.05 5.69
C ASN A 98 7.12 20.06 6.46
N LEU A 99 6.33 18.99 6.36
CA LEU A 99 5.07 18.85 7.12
C LEU A 99 5.39 18.57 8.59
N ALA A 100 5.03 19.51 9.47
CA ALA A 100 5.38 19.44 10.89
C ALA A 100 4.73 18.23 11.58
N GLY A 101 5.51 17.45 12.34
CA GLY A 101 4.99 16.29 13.07
C GLY A 101 4.75 15.04 12.21
N VAL A 102 4.95 15.10 10.88
CA VAL A 102 4.86 13.92 10.02
C VAL A 102 6.16 13.12 10.07
N SER A 103 6.05 11.80 10.26
CA SER A 103 7.18 10.87 10.27
C SER A 103 7.35 10.21 8.90
N TRP A 104 8.58 10.24 8.35
CA TRP A 104 8.91 9.64 7.07
C TRP A 104 9.98 8.55 7.25
N VAL A 105 9.66 7.32 6.87
CA VAL A 105 10.47 6.13 7.14
C VAL A 105 10.80 5.39 5.85
N VAL A 106 12.08 5.09 5.65
CA VAL A 106 12.49 4.13 4.61
C VAL A 106 12.31 2.73 5.17
N GLY A 107 11.46 1.91 4.54
CA GLY A 107 11.17 0.57 5.05
C GLY A 107 10.37 -0.28 4.07
N ASP A 108 10.24 -1.55 4.43
CA ASP A 108 9.53 -2.56 3.66
C ASP A 108 8.13 -2.78 4.23
N CYS A 109 7.09 -2.62 3.41
CA CYS A 109 5.70 -2.87 3.83
C CYS A 109 5.43 -4.33 4.21
N GLU A 110 6.22 -5.27 3.72
CA GLU A 110 6.14 -6.68 4.11
C GLU A 110 6.76 -6.97 5.49
N GLU A 111 7.58 -6.05 6.03
CA GLU A 111 8.25 -6.17 7.34
C GLU A 111 8.23 -4.79 8.04
N LEU A 112 7.03 -4.31 8.40
CA LEU A 112 6.83 -2.97 8.96
C LEU A 112 7.66 -2.76 10.24
N PRO A 113 8.55 -1.72 10.28
CA PRO A 113 9.48 -1.50 11.39
C PRO A 113 8.84 -0.71 12.56
N PHE A 114 7.62 -1.09 12.92
CA PHE A 114 6.86 -0.42 13.98
C PHE A 114 6.43 -1.41 15.04
N GLU A 115 6.14 -0.89 16.23
CA GLU A 115 5.61 -1.66 17.35
C GLU A 115 4.20 -2.19 17.05
N ASP A 116 3.81 -3.23 17.77
CA ASP A 116 2.46 -3.79 17.70
C ASP A 116 1.42 -2.78 18.20
N ASN A 117 0.24 -2.79 17.60
CA ASN A 117 -0.90 -1.96 18.03
C ASN A 117 -0.60 -0.45 18.06
N LYS A 118 0.14 0.05 17.09
CA LYS A 118 0.54 1.46 17.02
C LYS A 118 -0.47 2.34 16.29
N PHE A 119 -1.12 1.85 15.25
CA PHE A 119 -1.91 2.66 14.33
C PHE A 119 -3.42 2.38 14.44
N ASP A 120 -4.23 3.43 14.34
CA ASP A 120 -5.70 3.34 14.22
C ASP A 120 -6.11 3.00 12.79
N ALA A 121 -5.36 3.51 11.82
CA ALA A 121 -5.59 3.27 10.41
C ALA A 121 -4.28 3.03 9.66
N VAL A 122 -4.31 2.08 8.73
CA VAL A 122 -3.27 1.85 7.72
C VAL A 122 -3.90 2.04 6.36
N ILE A 123 -3.30 2.84 5.51
CA ILE A 123 -3.69 2.99 4.11
C ILE A 123 -2.62 2.43 3.19
N CYS A 124 -3.03 1.97 2.01
CA CYS A 124 -2.13 1.54 0.94
C CYS A 124 -2.80 1.88 -0.39
N SER A 125 -2.20 2.78 -1.15
CA SER A 125 -2.72 3.26 -2.43
C SER A 125 -1.76 2.98 -3.56
N ASN A 126 -2.16 2.17 -4.54
CA ASN A 126 -1.38 1.89 -5.75
C ASN A 126 0.08 1.44 -5.47
N SER A 127 0.26 0.61 -4.46
CA SER A 127 1.58 0.10 -4.05
C SER A 127 1.58 -1.42 -3.84
N PHE A 128 0.44 -2.02 -3.50
CA PHE A 128 0.33 -3.43 -3.15
C PHE A 128 0.74 -4.38 -4.28
N HIS A 129 0.53 -4.01 -5.54
CA HIS A 129 0.94 -4.80 -6.71
C HIS A 129 2.48 -4.94 -6.87
N HIS A 130 3.27 -4.16 -6.13
CA HIS A 130 4.73 -4.28 -6.06
C HIS A 130 5.23 -5.25 -4.97
N TYR A 131 4.34 -5.82 -4.14
CA TYR A 131 4.78 -6.64 -3.00
C TYR A 131 4.93 -8.11 -3.38
N PRO A 132 6.17 -8.67 -3.42
CA PRO A 132 6.40 -10.05 -3.82
C PRO A 132 5.87 -11.10 -2.84
N ASN A 133 5.58 -10.72 -1.59
CA ASN A 133 4.95 -11.59 -0.61
C ASN A 133 3.74 -10.90 0.05
N PRO A 134 2.59 -10.85 -0.63
CA PRO A 134 1.41 -10.15 -0.15
C PRO A 134 0.93 -10.63 1.22
N GLN A 135 1.12 -11.90 1.56
CA GLN A 135 0.73 -12.40 2.88
C GLN A 135 1.52 -11.73 4.00
N LYS A 136 2.84 -11.52 3.82
CA LYS A 136 3.66 -10.81 4.82
C LYS A 136 3.17 -9.38 5.03
N PHE A 137 2.74 -8.69 3.97
CA PHE A 137 2.14 -7.36 4.10
C PHE A 137 0.91 -7.38 5.00
N PHE A 138 -0.06 -8.28 4.74
CA PHE A 138 -1.26 -8.38 5.55
C PHE A 138 -0.95 -8.78 7.01
N ASP A 139 0.02 -9.68 7.23
CA ASP A 139 0.47 -10.08 8.57
C ASP A 139 1.10 -8.90 9.32
N SER A 140 1.97 -8.12 8.64
CA SER A 140 2.59 -6.90 9.19
C SER A 140 1.55 -5.83 9.52
N VAL A 141 0.59 -5.59 8.64
CA VAL A 141 -0.49 -4.64 8.86
C VAL A 141 -1.35 -5.05 10.07
N GLN A 142 -1.74 -6.32 10.13
CA GLN A 142 -2.51 -6.83 11.27
C GLN A 142 -1.78 -6.62 12.60
N ARG A 143 -0.46 -6.83 12.64
CA ARG A 143 0.36 -6.66 13.82
C ARG A 143 0.38 -5.21 14.30
N VAL A 144 0.62 -4.25 13.39
CA VAL A 144 0.78 -2.83 13.76
C VAL A 144 -0.54 -2.09 13.97
N LEU A 145 -1.67 -2.60 13.46
CA LEU A 145 -2.99 -2.05 13.76
C LEU A 145 -3.37 -2.27 15.22
N ARG A 146 -3.99 -1.28 15.84
CA ARG A 146 -4.68 -1.43 17.14
C ARG A 146 -5.88 -2.38 17.00
N PRO A 147 -6.31 -3.05 18.07
CA PRO A 147 -7.59 -3.75 18.08
C PRO A 147 -8.71 -2.82 17.63
N GLY A 148 -9.49 -3.22 16.62
CA GLY A 148 -10.49 -2.37 15.98
C GLY A 148 -9.95 -1.41 14.91
N GLY A 149 -8.65 -1.29 14.73
CA GLY A 149 -8.03 -0.48 13.67
C GLY A 149 -8.28 -1.03 12.26
N ARG A 150 -8.15 -0.18 11.25
CA ARG A 150 -8.58 -0.47 9.87
C ARG A 150 -7.44 -0.43 8.87
N LEU A 151 -7.45 -1.38 7.93
CA LEU A 151 -6.72 -1.30 6.67
C LEU A 151 -7.67 -0.79 5.58
N ILE A 152 -7.28 0.26 4.86
CA ILE A 152 -7.94 0.76 3.66
C ILE A 152 -6.95 0.61 2.52
N LEU A 153 -7.25 -0.27 1.56
CA LEU A 153 -6.36 -0.55 0.44
C LEU A 153 -7.07 -0.32 -0.88
N GLN A 154 -6.39 0.37 -1.78
CA GLN A 154 -6.80 0.54 -3.15
C GLN A 154 -5.66 0.20 -4.09
N ASP A 155 -5.95 -0.63 -5.10
CA ASP A 155 -4.98 -1.09 -6.08
C ASP A 155 -5.69 -1.58 -7.35
N TYR A 156 -4.99 -2.33 -8.19
CA TYR A 156 -5.51 -2.92 -9.40
C TYR A 156 -6.10 -4.32 -9.16
N THR A 157 -7.17 -4.62 -9.88
CA THR A 157 -7.74 -5.96 -10.02
C THR A 157 -8.43 -6.06 -11.38
N ALA A 158 -8.79 -7.26 -11.81
CA ALA A 158 -9.55 -7.46 -13.04
C ALA A 158 -10.42 -8.72 -12.96
N PRO A 159 -11.37 -8.92 -13.88
CA PRO A 159 -12.00 -10.24 -14.09
C PRO A 159 -10.98 -11.32 -14.44
N GLY A 160 -11.22 -12.56 -14.04
CA GLY A 160 -10.27 -13.68 -14.14
C GLY A 160 -9.45 -13.78 -15.42
N PRO A 161 -10.06 -13.79 -16.65
CA PRO A 161 -9.28 -13.87 -17.90
C PRO A 161 -8.34 -12.67 -18.10
N ILE A 162 -8.81 -11.45 -17.80
CA ILE A 162 -8.02 -10.22 -17.93
C ILE A 162 -6.91 -10.22 -16.88
N LEU A 163 -7.22 -10.56 -15.64
CA LEU A 163 -6.26 -10.67 -14.56
C LEU A 163 -5.15 -11.68 -14.88
N TRP A 164 -5.53 -12.82 -15.46
CA TRP A 164 -4.57 -13.82 -15.91
C TRP A 164 -3.65 -13.24 -16.99
N LEU A 165 -4.19 -12.53 -17.98
CA LEU A 165 -3.41 -11.89 -19.04
C LEU A 165 -2.44 -10.85 -18.47
N MET A 166 -2.89 -9.97 -17.58
CA MET A 166 -2.06 -8.97 -16.91
C MET A 166 -0.87 -9.64 -16.20
N ASN A 167 -1.14 -10.65 -15.37
CA ASN A 167 -0.11 -11.30 -14.57
C ASN A 167 0.87 -12.18 -15.36
N HIS A 168 0.47 -12.69 -16.54
CA HIS A 168 1.28 -13.62 -17.32
C HIS A 168 1.93 -12.98 -18.56
N THR A 169 1.51 -11.79 -18.96
CA THR A 169 2.05 -11.10 -20.14
C THR A 169 2.47 -9.67 -19.85
N GLU A 170 1.56 -8.79 -19.43
CA GLU A 170 1.84 -7.35 -19.30
C GLU A 170 2.89 -7.08 -18.22
N MET A 171 2.68 -7.54 -16.99
CA MET A 171 3.61 -7.32 -15.88
C MET A 171 4.98 -7.97 -16.08
N PRO A 172 5.10 -9.24 -16.56
CA PRO A 172 6.39 -9.80 -16.93
C PRO A 172 7.13 -9.01 -18.01
N LEU A 173 6.42 -8.49 -19.02
CA LEU A 173 7.03 -7.64 -20.07
C LEU A 173 7.46 -6.29 -19.50
N ALA A 174 6.65 -5.64 -18.67
CA ALA A 174 6.99 -4.40 -17.98
C ALA A 174 8.25 -4.58 -17.11
N ASN A 175 8.39 -5.71 -16.43
CA ASN A 175 9.59 -6.03 -15.64
C ASN A 175 10.86 -6.22 -16.48
N LEU A 176 10.75 -6.57 -17.77
CA LEU A 176 11.93 -6.64 -18.67
C LEU A 176 12.47 -5.24 -19.00
N ILE A 177 11.62 -4.22 -18.98
CA ILE A 177 12.01 -2.82 -19.23
C ILE A 177 12.22 -2.01 -17.95
N GLY A 178 12.17 -2.68 -16.78
CA GLY A 178 12.62 -2.14 -15.51
C GLY A 178 11.55 -1.75 -14.50
N HIS A 179 10.28 -2.10 -14.75
CA HIS A 179 9.21 -1.96 -13.75
C HIS A 179 9.30 -3.02 -12.65
N GLY A 180 8.80 -2.69 -11.45
CA GLY A 180 8.82 -3.58 -10.29
C GLY A 180 7.50 -4.29 -10.02
N ASP A 181 6.60 -4.41 -11.00
CA ASP A 181 5.28 -5.01 -10.85
C ASP A 181 5.38 -6.51 -10.58
N VAL A 182 4.79 -6.97 -9.49
CA VAL A 182 4.78 -8.39 -9.14
C VAL A 182 3.52 -9.09 -9.63
N GLY A 183 2.36 -8.45 -9.41
CA GLY A 183 1.09 -9.01 -9.81
C GLY A 183 -0.11 -8.26 -9.24
N ALA A 184 -1.22 -8.31 -9.96
CA ALA A 184 -2.53 -7.91 -9.47
C ALA A 184 -3.26 -9.14 -8.88
N TYR A 185 -4.14 -8.91 -7.92
CA TYR A 185 -4.82 -9.96 -7.17
C TYR A 185 -6.32 -9.91 -7.38
N SER A 186 -6.95 -11.10 -7.47
CA SER A 186 -8.40 -11.25 -7.45
C SER A 186 -8.98 -10.92 -6.08
N LEU A 187 -10.28 -10.59 -6.03
CA LEU A 187 -10.97 -10.35 -4.76
C LEU A 187 -10.90 -11.57 -3.81
N ASP A 188 -10.93 -12.79 -4.35
CA ASP A 188 -10.86 -14.01 -3.54
C ASP A 188 -9.46 -14.24 -2.95
N GLU A 189 -8.40 -13.93 -3.68
CA GLU A 189 -7.03 -13.96 -3.15
C GLU A 189 -6.87 -12.95 -2.02
N VAL A 190 -7.34 -11.70 -2.21
CA VAL A 190 -7.28 -10.65 -1.18
C VAL A 190 -8.10 -11.04 0.05
N ARG A 191 -9.30 -11.60 -0.12
CA ARG A 191 -10.10 -12.17 0.98
C ARG A 191 -9.34 -13.28 1.71
N GLY A 192 -8.61 -14.10 0.95
CA GLY A 192 -7.75 -15.17 1.48
C GLY A 192 -6.61 -14.63 2.35
N PHE A 193 -5.94 -13.55 1.92
CA PHE A 193 -4.88 -12.89 2.70
C PHE A 193 -5.45 -12.31 4.01
N CYS A 194 -6.56 -11.57 3.94
CA CYS A 194 -7.22 -11.03 5.13
C CYS A 194 -7.57 -12.14 6.14
N ARG A 195 -8.17 -13.24 5.66
CA ARG A 195 -8.55 -14.36 6.53
C ARG A 195 -7.35 -15.00 7.23
N LYS A 196 -6.24 -15.22 6.51
CA LYS A 196 -5.02 -15.81 7.07
C LYS A 196 -4.36 -14.91 8.11
N SER A 197 -4.46 -13.59 7.95
CA SER A 197 -3.95 -12.59 8.88
C SER A 197 -4.97 -12.18 9.95
N ASN A 198 -6.07 -12.92 10.12
CA ASN A 198 -7.12 -12.62 11.10
C ASN A 198 -7.72 -11.20 10.98
N LEU A 199 -7.78 -10.65 9.77
CA LEU A 199 -8.46 -9.41 9.46
C LEU A 199 -9.90 -9.68 9.00
N ARG A 200 -10.88 -8.97 9.57
CA ARG A 200 -12.28 -9.03 9.15
C ARG A 200 -12.50 -8.10 7.97
N VAL A 201 -12.91 -8.65 6.83
CA VAL A 201 -13.27 -7.85 5.65
C VAL A 201 -14.61 -7.16 5.89
N GLU A 202 -14.65 -5.84 5.80
CA GLU A 202 -15.86 -5.02 5.89
C GLU A 202 -16.35 -4.60 4.50
N LYS A 203 -15.42 -4.31 3.58
CA LYS A 203 -15.70 -3.98 2.19
C LYS A 203 -14.64 -4.63 1.32
N LEU A 204 -15.05 -5.27 0.23
CA LEU A 204 -14.15 -5.79 -0.78
C LEU A 204 -14.90 -5.87 -2.09
N GLU A 205 -14.56 -4.96 -2.99
CA GLU A 205 -15.25 -4.83 -4.27
C GLU A 205 -14.29 -4.43 -5.39
N ARG A 206 -14.74 -4.65 -6.63
CA ARG A 206 -14.10 -4.10 -7.81
C ARG A 206 -14.86 -2.86 -8.25
N GLY A 207 -14.21 -1.71 -8.11
CA GLY A 207 -14.69 -0.43 -8.58
C GLY A 207 -14.56 -0.25 -10.10
N LYS A 208 -14.84 0.96 -10.58
CA LYS A 208 -14.60 1.35 -11.98
C LYS A 208 -13.11 1.25 -12.32
N LYS A 209 -12.79 1.17 -13.61
CA LYS A 209 -11.40 1.10 -14.14
C LYS A 209 -10.56 -0.01 -13.49
N PHE A 210 -11.18 -1.16 -13.16
CA PHE A 210 -10.51 -2.30 -12.53
C PHE A 210 -9.83 -1.99 -11.20
N ARG A 211 -10.39 -1.09 -10.38
CA ARG A 211 -9.87 -0.78 -9.06
C ARG A 211 -10.33 -1.80 -8.02
N LEU A 212 -9.38 -2.28 -7.22
CA LEU A 212 -9.61 -3.05 -6.00
C LEU A 212 -9.87 -2.09 -4.85
N HIS A 213 -10.99 -2.20 -4.19
CA HIS A 213 -11.31 -1.46 -2.97
C HIS A 213 -11.46 -2.43 -1.81
N LEU A 214 -10.60 -2.31 -0.79
CA LEU A 214 -10.67 -3.11 0.43
C LEU A 214 -10.76 -2.20 1.65
N VAL A 215 -11.68 -2.52 2.55
CA VAL A 215 -11.64 -2.10 3.96
C VAL A 215 -11.67 -3.37 4.80
N ALA A 216 -10.65 -3.54 5.63
CA ALA A 216 -10.54 -4.67 6.55
C ALA A 216 -10.17 -4.18 7.94
N ARG A 217 -10.63 -4.87 8.97
CA ARG A 217 -10.48 -4.47 10.38
C ARG A 217 -9.76 -5.54 11.18
N LYS A 218 -8.86 -5.12 12.06
CA LYS A 218 -8.31 -5.99 13.10
C LYS A 218 -9.40 -6.27 14.13
N LYS A 219 -9.62 -7.56 14.44
CA LYS A 219 -10.61 -7.95 15.44
C LYS A 219 -10.30 -7.34 16.80
N GLN A 220 -11.32 -7.07 17.58
CA GLN A 220 -11.16 -6.72 19.00
C GLN A 220 -10.89 -7.98 19.82
N GLU A 221 -10.08 -7.88 20.87
CA GLU A 221 -9.72 -9.03 21.73
C GLU A 221 -10.91 -9.75 22.37
N LYS A 222 -12.09 -9.12 22.43
CA LYS A 222 -13.33 -9.69 22.97
C LYS A 222 -14.11 -10.58 21.98
N GLU A 223 -13.71 -10.62 20.71
CA GLU A 223 -14.40 -11.44 19.68
C GLU A 223 -13.80 -12.86 19.57
N GLU A 224 -12.83 -13.21 20.39
CA GLU A 224 -12.16 -14.55 20.41
C GLU A 224 -12.69 -15.51 21.48
N ALA A 225 -13.81 -15.21 22.16
CA ALA A 225 -14.38 -16.05 23.21
C ALA A 225 -15.57 -16.91 22.70
#